data_7ff2847829685a3d473a627091addd8d
#
_entry.id   7ff2847829685a3d473a627091addd8d
#
_cell.length_a   1.000
_cell.length_b   1.000
_cell.length_c   1.000
_cell.angle_alpha   90.00
_cell.angle_beta   90.00
_cell.angle_gamma   90.00
#
_symmetry.space_group_name_H-M   'P 1'
#
loop_
_entity.id
_entity.type
_entity.pdbx_description
1 polymer ?
#
loop_
_entity_poly.entity_id
_entity_poly.type
_entity_poly.pdbx_seq_one_letter_code
_entity_poly.pdbx_strand_id
1 'polypeptide(L)'
;TRAVDAILHARRIYIVGVRSSAAIAVFLNFHLRSAFDNVQLITSASTSEMFEQMIHVTHEDVVLGISLPRYSVRTVKLLQYARARGARVRLRAGR
;
A
#
# COMPACT_ATOMS: atom_id res chain seq x y z
N THR A 1 4.17 -7.92 -16.89
CA THR A 1 3.31 -8.62 -15.93
C THR A 1 2.14 -7.75 -15.51
N ARG A 2 1.12 -8.37 -14.93
CA ARG A 2 -0.05 -7.62 -14.48
C ARG A 2 0.27 -6.59 -13.40
N ALA A 3 1.17 -6.94 -12.49
CA ALA A 3 1.54 -6.04 -11.42
C ALA A 3 2.24 -4.80 -11.95
N VAL A 4 3.15 -4.99 -12.89
CA VAL A 4 3.86 -3.86 -13.52
C VAL A 4 2.89 -2.99 -14.30
N ASP A 5 2.00 -3.61 -15.07
CA ASP A 5 1.01 -2.86 -15.85
C ASP A 5 0.09 -2.06 -14.94
N ALA A 6 -0.35 -2.65 -13.82
CA ALA A 6 -1.21 -1.96 -12.87
C ALA A 6 -0.52 -0.72 -12.30
N ILE A 7 0.75 -0.85 -11.95
CA ILE A 7 1.53 0.27 -11.40
C ILE A 7 1.72 1.37 -12.44
N LEU A 8 2.02 0.98 -13.68
CA LEU A 8 2.26 1.96 -14.75
C LEU A 8 1.02 2.79 -15.07
N HIS A 9 -0.16 2.24 -14.88
CA HIS A 9 -1.40 2.92 -15.22
C HIS A 9 -2.18 3.43 -14.01
N ALA A 10 -1.62 3.28 -12.81
CA ALA A 10 -2.32 3.70 -11.59
C ALA A 10 -2.36 5.22 -11.47
N ARG A 11 -3.50 5.74 -11.04
CA ARG A 11 -3.62 7.14 -10.69
C ARG A 11 -2.75 7.45 -9.48
N ARG A 12 -2.74 6.56 -8.50
CA ARG A 12 -1.94 6.71 -7.29
C ARG A 12 -1.51 5.33 -6.79
N ILE A 13 -0.32 5.26 -6.23
CA ILE A 13 0.22 4.03 -5.69
C ILE A 13 0.37 4.21 -4.19
N TYR A 14 -0.35 3.40 -3.41
CA TYR A 14 -0.25 3.42 -1.96
C TYR A 14 0.62 2.26 -1.51
N ILE A 15 1.58 2.54 -0.65
CA ILE A 15 2.44 1.51 -0.06
C ILE A 15 2.12 1.46 1.42
N VAL A 16 1.63 0.31 1.88
CA VAL A 16 1.21 0.12 3.26
C VAL A 16 2.16 -0.85 3.96
N GLY A 17 2.72 -0.42 5.06
CA GLY A 17 3.56 -1.29 5.88
C GLY A 17 3.58 -0.78 7.30
N VAL A 18 3.41 -1.69 8.27
CA VAL A 18 3.38 -1.33 9.69
C VAL A 18 4.35 -2.21 10.46
N ARG A 19 4.77 -1.72 11.63
CA ARG A 19 5.71 -2.41 12.51
C ARG A 19 7.00 -2.75 11.77
N SER A 20 7.44 -4.00 11.82
CA SER A 20 8.70 -4.40 11.19
C SER A 20 8.67 -4.28 9.67
N SER A 21 7.50 -4.33 9.06
CA SER A 21 7.40 -4.18 7.62
C SER A 21 7.44 -2.72 7.18
N ALA A 22 7.34 -1.77 8.12
CA ALA A 22 7.43 -0.36 7.80
C ALA A 22 8.77 0.00 7.15
N ALA A 23 9.86 -0.63 7.60
CA ALA A 23 11.18 -0.37 7.03
C ALA A 23 11.24 -0.78 5.57
N ILE A 24 10.64 -1.92 5.23
CA ILE A 24 10.58 -2.41 3.86
C ILE A 24 9.71 -1.47 3.01
N ALA A 25 8.60 -1.00 3.57
CA ALA A 25 7.72 -0.07 2.88
C ALA A 25 8.43 1.26 2.58
N VAL A 26 9.21 1.76 3.53
CA VAL A 26 9.99 2.99 3.34
C VAL A 26 11.01 2.80 2.23
N PHE A 27 11.71 1.67 2.22
CA PHE A 27 12.68 1.34 1.21
C PHE A 27 12.03 1.29 -0.19
N LEU A 28 10.91 0.60 -0.28
CA LEU A 28 10.19 0.49 -1.54
C LEU A 28 9.67 1.85 -2.01
N ASN A 29 9.16 2.65 -1.08
CA ASN A 29 8.70 4.00 -1.38
C ASN A 29 9.82 4.85 -1.98
N PHE A 30 11.00 4.77 -1.39
CA PHE A 30 12.16 5.51 -1.88
C PHE A 30 12.46 5.16 -3.34
N HIS A 31 12.49 3.86 -3.64
CA HIS A 31 12.80 3.40 -5.00
C HIS A 31 11.69 3.72 -5.99
N LEU A 32 10.43 3.54 -5.60
CA LEU A 32 9.33 3.83 -6.51
C LEU A 32 9.19 5.32 -6.78
N ARG A 33 9.47 6.15 -5.81
CA ARG A 33 9.38 7.61 -6.00
C ARG A 33 10.45 8.13 -6.95
N SER A 34 11.50 7.38 -7.18
CA SER A 34 12.50 7.73 -8.19
C SER A 34 11.94 7.62 -9.60
N ALA A 35 10.97 6.73 -9.80
CA ALA A 35 10.38 6.46 -11.12
C ALA A 35 8.98 7.06 -11.27
N PHE A 36 8.26 7.23 -10.17
CA PHE A 36 6.87 7.70 -10.17
C PHE A 36 6.69 8.82 -9.16
N ASP A 37 5.88 9.81 -9.50
CA ASP A 37 5.62 10.94 -8.61
C ASP A 37 4.30 10.81 -7.86
N ASN A 38 3.56 9.71 -8.08
CA ASN A 38 2.24 9.48 -7.52
C ASN A 38 2.22 8.40 -6.42
N VAL A 39 3.35 8.23 -5.73
CA VAL A 39 3.48 7.20 -4.69
C VAL A 39 3.22 7.84 -3.32
N GLN A 40 2.41 7.16 -2.51
CA GLN A 40 2.14 7.61 -1.14
C GLN A 40 2.42 6.47 -0.17
N LEU A 41 3.23 6.77 0.84
CA LEU A 41 3.62 5.81 1.87
C LEU A 41 2.66 5.92 3.06
N ILE A 42 2.16 4.77 3.52
CA ILE A 42 1.28 4.71 4.68
C ILE A 42 1.89 3.78 5.72
N THR A 43 2.47 4.37 6.75
CA THR A 43 3.14 3.61 7.81
C THR A 43 2.78 4.13 9.20
N SER A 44 1.71 4.90 9.30
CA SER A 44 1.33 5.50 10.57
C SER A 44 1.09 4.45 11.65
N ALA A 45 1.38 4.80 12.90
CA ALA A 45 1.08 3.96 14.05
C ALA A 45 -0.42 3.99 14.37
N SER A 46 -1.13 5.01 13.93
CA SER A 46 -2.55 5.17 14.21
C SER A 46 -3.39 4.58 13.08
N THR A 47 -4.33 3.71 13.44
CA THR A 47 -5.26 3.13 12.46
C THR A 47 -6.11 4.22 11.82
N SER A 48 -6.55 5.20 12.62
CA SER A 48 -7.36 6.31 12.11
C SER A 48 -6.63 7.10 11.03
N GLU A 49 -5.36 7.42 11.28
CA GLU A 49 -4.58 8.15 10.29
C GLU A 49 -4.40 7.36 9.00
N MET A 50 -4.21 6.06 9.13
CA MET A 50 -4.04 5.20 7.95
C MET A 50 -5.29 5.22 7.09
N PHE A 51 -6.46 5.11 7.71
CA PHE A 51 -7.72 5.15 6.97
C PHE A 51 -7.97 6.54 6.37
N GLU A 52 -7.61 7.61 7.09
CA GLU A 52 -7.71 8.97 6.56
C GLU A 52 -6.88 9.14 5.30
N GLN A 53 -5.67 8.61 5.30
CA GLN A 53 -4.77 8.72 4.15
C GLN A 53 -5.30 7.94 2.94
N MET A 54 -6.14 6.95 3.17
CA MET A 54 -6.69 6.12 2.09
C MET A 54 -8.15 6.41 1.79
N ILE A 55 -8.71 7.48 2.36
CA ILE A 55 -10.15 7.73 2.24
C ILE A 55 -10.59 7.91 0.78
N HIS A 56 -9.71 8.41 -0.07
CA HIS A 56 -10.03 8.67 -1.47
C HIS A 56 -9.56 7.59 -2.43
N VAL A 57 -9.18 6.43 -1.92
CA VAL A 57 -8.73 5.33 -2.77
C VAL A 57 -9.87 4.88 -3.70
N THR A 58 -9.54 4.63 -4.95
CA THR A 58 -10.52 4.25 -5.97
C THR A 58 -10.00 3.09 -6.82
N HIS A 59 -10.82 2.67 -7.78
CA HIS A 59 -10.46 1.59 -8.70
C HIS A 59 -9.29 1.96 -9.61
N GLU A 60 -8.94 3.23 -9.69
CA GLU A 60 -7.81 3.70 -10.49
C GLU A 60 -6.48 3.64 -9.71
N ASP A 61 -6.54 3.26 -8.45
CA ASP A 61 -5.37 3.21 -7.58
C ASP A 61 -4.88 1.79 -7.38
N VAL A 62 -3.60 1.68 -7.02
CA VAL A 62 -2.98 0.41 -6.67
C VAL A 62 -2.50 0.49 -5.22
N VAL A 63 -2.74 -0.54 -4.46
CA VAL A 63 -2.30 -0.62 -3.06
C VAL A 63 -1.35 -1.81 -2.92
N LEU A 64 -0.13 -1.53 -2.47
CA LEU A 64 0.87 -2.54 -2.21
C LEU A 64 0.98 -2.74 -0.69
N GLY A 65 0.48 -3.86 -0.21
CA GLY A 65 0.58 -4.20 1.19
C GLY A 65 1.82 -5.03 1.44
N ILE A 66 2.64 -4.61 2.38
CA ILE A 66 3.85 -5.32 2.75
C ILE A 66 3.70 -5.82 4.16
N SER A 67 3.84 -7.12 4.35
CA SER A 67 3.71 -7.72 5.66
C SER A 67 4.71 -8.84 5.81
N LEU A 68 5.31 -8.92 6.99
CA LEU A 68 6.13 -10.06 7.36
C LEU A 68 5.21 -11.15 7.89
N PRO A 69 5.71 -12.36 8.08
CA PRO A 69 4.88 -13.41 8.69
C PRO A 69 4.16 -12.90 9.93
N ARG A 70 2.92 -13.28 10.11
CA ARG A 70 1.98 -12.75 11.12
C ARG A 70 1.48 -11.39 10.70
N TYR A 71 0.52 -11.40 9.80
CA TYR A 71 -0.09 -10.18 9.30
C TYR A 71 -0.73 -9.39 10.43
N SER A 72 -0.51 -8.10 10.43
CA SER A 72 -1.20 -7.20 11.33
C SER A 72 -2.68 -7.14 10.97
N VAL A 73 -3.55 -7.21 11.98
CA VAL A 73 -4.99 -7.05 11.77
C VAL A 73 -5.26 -5.69 11.13
N ARG A 74 -4.50 -4.68 11.54
CA ARG A 74 -4.59 -3.33 11.01
C ARG A 74 -4.34 -3.31 9.49
N THR A 75 -3.27 -4.00 9.06
CA THR A 75 -2.95 -4.07 7.64
C THR A 75 -4.05 -4.78 6.86
N VAL A 76 -4.55 -5.90 7.39
CA VAL A 76 -5.61 -6.66 6.72
C VAL A 76 -6.86 -5.81 6.56
N LYS A 77 -7.27 -5.10 7.61
CA LYS A 77 -8.46 -4.24 7.55
C LYS A 77 -8.30 -3.13 6.53
N LEU A 78 -7.12 -2.52 6.47
CA LEU A 78 -6.85 -1.45 5.52
C LEU A 78 -6.92 -1.95 4.08
N LEU A 79 -6.36 -3.14 3.83
CA LEU A 79 -6.40 -3.73 2.50
C LEU A 79 -7.81 -4.13 2.10
N GLN A 80 -8.60 -4.62 3.05
CA GLN A 80 -10.01 -4.94 2.80
C GLN A 80 -10.79 -3.68 2.43
N TYR A 81 -10.52 -2.58 3.11
CA TYR A 81 -11.15 -1.30 2.80
C TYR A 81 -10.81 -0.87 1.37
N ALA A 82 -9.52 -0.92 1.02
CA ALA A 82 -9.08 -0.53 -0.32
C ALA A 82 -9.73 -1.38 -1.40
N ARG A 83 -9.80 -2.70 -1.17
CA ARG A 83 -10.42 -3.62 -2.12
C ARG A 83 -11.92 -3.33 -2.27
N ALA A 84 -12.59 -3.01 -1.17
CA ALA A 84 -14.01 -2.67 -1.21
C ALA A 84 -14.26 -1.38 -2.01
N ARG A 85 -13.26 -0.50 -2.07
CA ARG A 85 -13.33 0.72 -2.88
C ARG A 85 -12.95 0.49 -4.34
N GLY A 86 -12.64 -0.76 -4.69
CA GLY A 86 -12.33 -1.11 -6.07
C GLY A 86 -10.85 -1.02 -6.44
N ALA A 87 -10.00 -0.65 -5.50
CA ALA A 87 -8.57 -0.54 -5.77
C ALA A 87 -7.95 -1.92 -6.04
N ARG A 88 -6.90 -1.93 -6.82
CA ARG A 88 -6.13 -3.15 -7.05
C ARG A 88 -5.16 -3.33 -5.89
N VAL A 89 -5.31 -4.44 -5.17
CA VAL A 89 -4.52 -4.71 -3.99
C VAL A 89 -3.53 -5.83 -4.27
N ARG A 90 -2.27 -5.58 -3.93
CA ARG A 90 -1.19 -6.58 -4.03
C ARG A 90 -0.57 -6.71 -2.65
N LEU A 91 -0.53 -7.93 -2.15
CA LEU A 91 0.06 -8.23 -0.85
C LEU A 91 1.39 -8.93 -1.05
N ARG A 92 2.43 -8.39 -0.43
CA ARG A 92 3.76 -9.01 -0.42
C ARG A 92 4.08 -9.47 0.99
N ALA A 93 4.32 -10.76 1.14
CA ALA A 93 4.81 -11.29 2.40
C ALA A 93 6.34 -11.27 2.34
N GLY A 94 6.95 -10.64 3.33
CA GLY A 94 8.40 -10.66 3.46
C GLY A 94 8.87 -11.98 4.00
N ARG A 95 10.07 -12.34 3.68
CA ARG A 95 10.69 -13.55 4.21
C ARG A 95 12.01 -13.24 4.82
#